data_17b126c9683e8a478167f5524da2ff33
#
_entry.id   17b126c9683e8a478167f5524da2ff33
#
_cell.length_a   1.000
_cell.length_b   1.000
_cell.length_c   1.000
_cell.angle_alpha   90.00
_cell.angle_beta   90.00
_cell.angle_gamma   90.00
#
_symmetry.space_group_name_H-M   'P 1'
#
loop_
_entity.id
_entity.type
_entity.pdbx_description
1 polymer ?
#
loop_
_entity_poly.entity_id
_entity_poly.type
_entity_poly.pdbx_seq_one_letter_code
_entity_poly.pdbx_strand_id
1 'polypeptide(L)'
;LLQSDVANTYLSIAVVDGMSDDGTRDIVARYAAEHATVQLVDNVQRTTPFALNLGLRTMDYDVGIILGAHAEVEPDFVAENLRVLREHPEVGCAGGVITNVHENELSQVISMAMASPFGVGNAYFRTGGKSGYVDTVAFGAYRREVFEQCGFFDEELIRNQDDEFNYRISQHGFKIYLEPSIRSNYFVRGSFTKLYKQYFQYGYWKVFVNKKHRAITSLRQLAPPLWMLFVILGWVGFFIHPYLGYAYIGLLTLYLGIAKWVAYRSSRFHFKLMLKLLWCYCILHASYGLGYLKGILHLYVLSRKPSNSSAALTR
;
A
#
# COMPACT_ATOMS: atom_id res chain seq x y z
N LEU A 1 12.23 -13.62 -10.75
CA LEU A 1 12.66 -14.45 -9.61
C LEU A 1 13.52 -15.63 -10.04
N LEU A 2 13.16 -16.39 -11.07
CA LEU A 2 13.98 -17.52 -11.59
C LEU A 2 15.36 -17.10 -12.08
N GLN A 3 15.55 -15.82 -12.41
CA GLN A 3 16.84 -15.22 -12.81
C GLN A 3 17.56 -14.53 -11.66
N SER A 4 17.02 -14.60 -10.42
CA SER A 4 17.66 -13.99 -9.26
C SER A 4 18.99 -14.67 -8.97
N ASP A 5 20.04 -13.86 -8.82
CA ASP A 5 21.40 -14.35 -8.51
C ASP A 5 21.50 -14.67 -7.02
N VAL A 6 20.99 -15.84 -6.66
CA VAL A 6 21.02 -16.33 -5.27
C VAL A 6 21.76 -17.67 -5.25
N ALA A 7 23.06 -17.59 -5.49
CA ALA A 7 23.93 -18.76 -5.42
C ALA A 7 23.76 -19.45 -4.05
N ASN A 8 23.50 -20.75 -4.06
CA ASN A 8 23.35 -21.60 -2.89
C ASN A 8 22.14 -21.32 -1.96
N THR A 9 21.12 -20.63 -2.44
CA THR A 9 19.86 -20.48 -1.71
C THR A 9 18.77 -21.34 -2.37
N TYR A 10 18.06 -22.13 -1.59
CA TYR A 10 16.89 -22.86 -2.07
C TYR A 10 15.73 -21.88 -2.24
N LEU A 11 15.51 -21.46 -3.48
CA LEU A 11 14.40 -20.58 -3.84
C LEU A 11 13.19 -21.44 -4.24
N SER A 12 12.11 -21.36 -3.49
CA SER A 12 10.83 -21.96 -3.84
C SER A 12 9.80 -20.86 -4.11
N ILE A 13 9.02 -21.01 -5.17
CA ILE A 13 8.05 -20.01 -5.65
C ILE A 13 6.66 -20.62 -5.63
N ALA A 14 5.77 -20.12 -4.77
CA ALA A 14 4.35 -20.43 -4.80
C ALA A 14 3.59 -19.33 -5.55
N VAL A 15 3.03 -19.64 -6.70
CA VAL A 15 2.11 -18.76 -7.39
C VAL A 15 0.70 -19.11 -6.94
N VAL A 16 0.16 -18.28 -6.05
CA VAL A 16 -1.15 -18.50 -5.45
C VAL A 16 -2.21 -17.78 -6.27
N ASP A 17 -2.90 -18.53 -7.12
CA ASP A 17 -3.83 -17.98 -8.11
C ASP A 17 -5.28 -17.96 -7.60
N GLY A 18 -5.94 -16.82 -7.76
CA GLY A 18 -7.34 -16.60 -7.39
C GLY A 18 -8.36 -17.19 -8.37
N MET A 19 -8.09 -18.34 -8.96
CA MET A 19 -8.93 -19.01 -9.96
C MET A 19 -9.11 -18.14 -11.22
N SER A 20 -7.99 -17.67 -11.78
CA SER A 20 -7.94 -16.84 -12.99
C SER A 20 -8.44 -17.61 -14.22
N ASP A 21 -9.12 -16.91 -15.11
CA ASP A 21 -9.70 -17.43 -16.36
C ASP A 21 -9.12 -16.78 -17.63
N ASP A 22 -8.03 -16.02 -17.49
CA ASP A 22 -7.36 -15.25 -18.52
C ASP A 22 -6.10 -15.93 -19.11
N GLY A 23 -5.91 -17.24 -18.86
CA GLY A 23 -4.74 -18.00 -19.29
C GLY A 23 -3.54 -17.93 -18.32
N THR A 24 -3.61 -17.16 -17.24
CA THR A 24 -2.54 -17.08 -16.22
C THR A 24 -2.19 -18.46 -15.69
N ARG A 25 -3.18 -19.28 -15.37
CA ARG A 25 -3.00 -20.63 -14.81
C ARG A 25 -2.21 -21.55 -15.73
N ASP A 26 -2.50 -21.52 -17.02
CA ASP A 26 -1.79 -22.33 -18.04
C ASP A 26 -0.33 -21.93 -18.17
N ILE A 27 -0.06 -20.62 -18.08
CA ILE A 27 1.31 -20.09 -18.07
C ILE A 27 2.06 -20.61 -16.84
N VAL A 28 1.47 -20.48 -15.65
CA VAL A 28 2.11 -20.94 -14.41
C VAL A 28 2.31 -22.44 -14.38
N ALA A 29 1.33 -23.23 -14.89
CA ALA A 29 1.43 -24.68 -14.97
C ALA A 29 2.62 -25.13 -15.86
N ARG A 30 2.87 -24.43 -16.98
CA ARG A 30 4.06 -24.69 -17.81
C ARG A 30 5.36 -24.43 -17.05
N TYR A 31 5.47 -23.28 -16.35
CA TYR A 31 6.64 -23.00 -15.53
C TYR A 31 6.83 -24.03 -14.41
N ALA A 32 5.76 -24.48 -13.77
CA ALA A 32 5.81 -25.52 -12.74
C ALA A 32 6.24 -26.88 -13.31
N ALA A 33 5.91 -27.20 -14.56
CA ALA A 33 6.38 -28.42 -15.22
C ALA A 33 7.86 -28.37 -15.59
N GLU A 34 8.38 -27.18 -15.90
CA GLU A 34 9.78 -26.95 -16.29
C GLU A 34 10.70 -26.71 -15.10
N HIS A 35 10.18 -26.21 -13.98
CA HIS A 35 10.95 -25.80 -12.80
C HIS A 35 10.34 -26.40 -11.51
N ALA A 36 10.98 -27.39 -10.93
CA ALA A 36 10.55 -28.06 -9.70
C ALA A 36 10.41 -27.12 -8.48
N THR A 37 11.02 -25.93 -8.56
CA THR A 37 10.93 -24.89 -7.52
C THR A 37 9.68 -24.01 -7.64
N VAL A 38 8.88 -24.16 -8.71
CA VAL A 38 7.66 -23.38 -8.96
C VAL A 38 6.44 -24.24 -8.69
N GLN A 39 5.49 -23.73 -7.93
CA GLN A 39 4.21 -24.39 -7.64
C GLN A 39 3.04 -23.46 -7.94
N LEU A 40 1.99 -24.01 -8.57
CA LEU A 40 0.69 -23.37 -8.71
C LEU A 40 -0.21 -23.82 -7.54
N VAL A 41 -0.72 -22.84 -6.80
CA VAL A 41 -1.59 -23.08 -5.63
C VAL A 41 -2.95 -22.40 -5.86
N ASP A 42 -4.03 -23.13 -5.68
CA ASP A 42 -5.39 -22.65 -5.94
C ASP A 42 -5.95 -21.88 -4.74
N ASN A 43 -6.24 -20.61 -4.92
CA ASN A 43 -6.95 -19.78 -3.95
C ASN A 43 -8.44 -19.64 -4.32
N VAL A 44 -9.25 -20.59 -3.90
CA VAL A 44 -10.68 -20.60 -4.17
C VAL A 44 -11.44 -19.43 -3.50
N GLN A 45 -10.85 -18.82 -2.46
CA GLN A 45 -11.41 -17.67 -1.76
C GLN A 45 -11.23 -16.35 -2.54
N ARG A 46 -10.34 -16.33 -3.52
CA ARG A 46 -10.11 -15.20 -4.44
C ARG A 46 -9.75 -13.87 -3.78
N THR A 47 -9.30 -13.88 -2.52
CA THR A 47 -8.87 -12.69 -1.80
C THR A 47 -7.38 -12.73 -1.46
N THR A 48 -6.78 -11.56 -1.36
CA THR A 48 -5.34 -11.43 -1.14
C THR A 48 -4.87 -12.05 0.17
N PRO A 49 -5.49 -11.80 1.34
CA PRO A 49 -4.98 -12.38 2.60
C PRO A 49 -5.06 -13.91 2.63
N PHE A 50 -6.09 -14.49 2.03
CA PHE A 50 -6.15 -15.95 1.86
C PHE A 50 -5.04 -16.48 0.97
N ALA A 51 -4.73 -15.77 -0.14
CA ALA A 51 -3.61 -16.15 -1.00
C ALA A 51 -2.27 -16.11 -0.25
N LEU A 52 -2.02 -15.03 0.49
CA LEU A 52 -0.79 -14.86 1.28
C LEU A 52 -0.63 -15.98 2.32
N ASN A 53 -1.69 -16.24 3.10
CA ASN A 53 -1.67 -17.26 4.12
C ASN A 53 -1.52 -18.66 3.53
N LEU A 54 -2.17 -18.94 2.42
CA LEU A 54 -2.09 -20.23 1.75
C LEU A 54 -0.66 -20.49 1.23
N GLY A 55 -0.05 -19.49 0.57
CA GLY A 55 1.34 -19.60 0.12
C GLY A 55 2.31 -19.83 1.28
N LEU A 56 2.18 -19.06 2.36
CA LEU A 56 3.03 -19.17 3.54
C LEU A 56 2.86 -20.50 4.28
N ARG A 57 1.68 -21.13 4.26
CA ARG A 57 1.43 -22.42 4.91
C ARG A 57 1.83 -23.62 4.05
N THR A 58 1.84 -23.44 2.73
CA THR A 58 2.14 -24.53 1.78
C THR A 58 3.64 -24.75 1.65
N MET A 59 4.44 -23.69 1.82
CA MET A 59 5.88 -23.73 1.60
C MET A 59 6.63 -23.91 2.93
N ASP A 60 7.75 -24.63 2.87
CA ASP A 60 8.75 -24.63 3.92
C ASP A 60 9.82 -23.56 3.62
N TYR A 61 10.09 -22.66 4.56
CA TYR A 61 10.97 -21.51 4.36
C TYR A 61 11.55 -20.98 5.66
N ASP A 62 12.73 -20.36 5.60
CA ASP A 62 13.27 -19.53 6.68
C ASP A 62 12.86 -18.06 6.52
N VAL A 63 12.73 -17.62 5.26
CA VAL A 63 12.31 -16.27 4.90
C VAL A 63 11.21 -16.33 3.83
N GLY A 64 10.03 -15.80 4.14
CA GLY A 64 8.92 -15.68 3.21
C GLY A 64 8.92 -14.30 2.55
N ILE A 65 9.06 -14.23 1.23
CA ILE A 65 8.97 -12.98 0.46
C ILE A 65 7.60 -12.90 -0.20
N ILE A 66 6.92 -11.77 0.02
CA ILE A 66 5.59 -11.53 -0.54
C ILE A 66 5.69 -10.58 -1.72
N LEU A 67 5.30 -11.07 -2.89
CA LEU A 67 5.34 -10.30 -4.12
C LEU A 67 3.96 -10.26 -4.79
N GLY A 68 3.50 -9.06 -5.15
CA GLY A 68 2.25 -8.89 -5.90
C GLY A 68 2.45 -9.14 -7.40
N ALA A 69 1.43 -9.67 -8.07
CA ALA A 69 1.45 -9.97 -9.51
C ALA A 69 1.61 -8.74 -10.45
N HIS A 70 1.56 -7.53 -9.90
CA HIS A 70 1.76 -6.28 -10.63
C HIS A 70 3.15 -5.67 -10.40
N ALA A 71 4.12 -6.49 -10.05
CA ALA A 71 5.47 -6.04 -9.76
C ALA A 71 6.50 -6.89 -10.50
N GLU A 72 7.59 -6.25 -10.82
CA GLU A 72 8.85 -6.87 -11.25
C GLU A 72 9.91 -6.53 -10.21
N VAL A 73 10.84 -7.43 -10.01
CA VAL A 73 11.94 -7.23 -9.06
C VAL A 73 13.27 -7.26 -9.80
N GLU A 74 14.24 -6.49 -9.28
CA GLU A 74 15.60 -6.55 -9.81
C GLU A 74 16.27 -7.91 -9.50
N PRO A 75 17.27 -8.34 -10.27
CA PRO A 75 17.91 -9.64 -10.10
C PRO A 75 18.49 -9.89 -8.69
N ASP A 76 18.97 -8.84 -8.03
CA ASP A 76 19.54 -8.87 -6.67
C ASP A 76 18.51 -8.72 -5.56
N PHE A 77 17.23 -8.56 -5.88
CA PHE A 77 16.15 -8.32 -4.92
C PHE A 77 16.12 -9.33 -3.77
N VAL A 78 16.21 -10.61 -4.06
CA VAL A 78 16.20 -11.67 -3.05
C VAL A 78 17.47 -11.61 -2.20
N ALA A 79 18.64 -11.49 -2.84
CA ALA A 79 19.94 -11.43 -2.18
C ALA A 79 20.05 -10.25 -1.22
N GLU A 80 19.59 -9.06 -1.64
CA GLU A 80 19.59 -7.86 -0.82
C GLU A 80 18.64 -7.97 0.39
N ASN A 81 17.44 -8.53 0.21
CA ASN A 81 16.54 -8.80 1.34
C ASN A 81 17.19 -9.73 2.38
N LEU A 82 17.81 -10.82 1.92
CA LEU A 82 18.50 -11.76 2.79
C LEU A 82 19.74 -11.15 3.45
N ARG A 83 20.47 -10.27 2.76
CA ARG A 83 21.59 -9.50 3.32
C ARG A 83 21.12 -8.65 4.49
N VAL A 84 20.08 -7.82 4.28
CA VAL A 84 19.52 -6.96 5.33
C VAL A 84 19.07 -7.76 6.54
N LEU A 85 18.35 -8.86 6.34
CA LEU A 85 17.92 -9.71 7.44
C LEU A 85 19.08 -10.35 8.20
N ARG A 86 20.19 -10.68 7.54
CA ARG A 86 21.41 -11.21 8.21
C ARG A 86 22.14 -10.15 9.00
N GLU A 87 22.27 -8.94 8.45
CA GLU A 87 22.97 -7.80 9.09
C GLU A 87 22.21 -7.22 10.28
N HIS A 88 20.86 -7.39 10.30
CA HIS A 88 19.96 -6.84 11.32
C HIS A 88 19.09 -7.93 11.98
N PRO A 89 19.64 -8.64 13.00
CA PRO A 89 18.89 -9.74 13.65
C PRO A 89 17.56 -9.34 14.28
N GLU A 90 17.40 -8.07 14.70
CA GLU A 90 16.18 -7.50 15.29
C GLU A 90 15.09 -7.17 14.25
N VAL A 91 15.45 -7.22 12.96
CA VAL A 91 14.51 -6.96 11.87
C VAL A 91 13.72 -8.21 11.54
N GLY A 92 12.42 -8.15 11.73
CA GLY A 92 11.48 -9.21 11.35
C GLY A 92 11.01 -9.10 9.90
N CYS A 93 11.03 -7.89 9.33
CA CYS A 93 10.63 -7.63 7.96
C CYS A 93 11.59 -6.65 7.29
N ALA A 94 12.17 -7.04 6.16
CA ALA A 94 12.96 -6.18 5.29
C ALA A 94 12.20 -5.90 3.98
N GLY A 95 12.49 -4.78 3.35
CA GLY A 95 11.97 -4.44 2.03
C GLY A 95 12.57 -3.15 1.52
N GLY A 96 12.19 -2.76 0.31
CA GLY A 96 12.84 -1.66 -0.36
C GLY A 96 11.91 -0.61 -0.93
N VAL A 97 12.43 0.07 -1.93
CA VAL A 97 11.72 1.12 -2.65
C VAL A 97 11.08 0.57 -3.91
N ILE A 98 9.90 1.11 -4.25
CA ILE A 98 9.25 0.82 -5.53
C ILE A 98 9.47 1.96 -6.52
N THR A 99 9.82 1.61 -7.73
CA THR A 99 9.79 2.50 -8.89
C THR A 99 8.45 2.32 -9.59
N ASN A 100 7.67 3.40 -9.68
CA ASN A 100 6.41 3.34 -10.41
C ASN A 100 6.67 3.34 -11.91
N VAL A 101 6.28 2.28 -12.60
CA VAL A 101 6.29 2.18 -14.06
C VAL A 101 4.94 2.66 -14.60
N HIS A 102 4.98 3.44 -15.67
CA HIS A 102 3.81 4.00 -16.31
C HIS A 102 3.79 3.71 -17.82
N GLU A 103 2.63 3.35 -18.33
CA GLU A 103 2.46 2.97 -19.75
C GLU A 103 1.91 4.13 -20.60
N ASN A 104 1.28 5.11 -19.96
CA ASN A 104 0.65 6.24 -20.64
C ASN A 104 0.75 7.52 -19.80
N GLU A 105 0.39 8.66 -20.40
CA GLU A 105 0.48 9.99 -19.76
C GLU A 105 -0.30 10.05 -18.44
N LEU A 106 -1.45 9.40 -18.34
CA LEU A 106 -2.26 9.45 -17.13
C LEU A 106 -1.67 8.61 -16.00
N SER A 107 -1.15 7.41 -16.30
CA SER A 107 -0.42 6.59 -15.32
C SER A 107 0.87 7.28 -14.86
N GLN A 108 1.53 8.05 -15.74
CA GLN A 108 2.69 8.88 -15.37
C GLN A 108 2.30 9.94 -14.34
N VAL A 109 1.21 10.68 -14.57
CA VAL A 109 0.73 11.70 -13.64
C VAL A 109 0.38 11.09 -12.27
N ILE A 110 -0.34 9.97 -12.28
CA ILE A 110 -0.70 9.24 -11.06
C ILE A 110 0.54 8.75 -10.33
N SER A 111 1.52 8.20 -11.06
CA SER A 111 2.81 7.78 -10.54
C SER A 111 3.54 8.92 -9.81
N MET A 112 3.65 10.10 -10.46
CA MET A 112 4.26 11.27 -9.86
C MET A 112 3.55 11.73 -8.59
N ALA A 113 2.22 11.71 -8.56
CA ALA A 113 1.44 12.07 -7.38
C ALA A 113 1.64 11.06 -6.24
N MET A 114 1.69 9.75 -6.54
CA MET A 114 1.91 8.68 -5.57
C MET A 114 3.37 8.60 -5.07
N ALA A 115 4.33 9.18 -5.79
CA ALA A 115 5.72 9.31 -5.36
C ALA A 115 6.00 10.61 -4.59
N SER A 116 4.99 11.47 -4.43
CA SER A 116 5.13 12.77 -3.75
C SER A 116 4.78 12.67 -2.27
N PRO A 117 5.62 13.20 -1.35
CA PRO A 117 5.27 13.33 0.07
C PRO A 117 3.97 14.11 0.31
N PHE A 118 3.64 15.08 -0.56
CA PHE A 118 2.37 15.79 -0.48
C PHE A 118 1.18 14.88 -0.81
N GLY A 119 1.34 13.93 -1.75
CA GLY A 119 0.28 13.02 -2.15
C GLY A 119 0.02 11.87 -1.18
N VAL A 120 1.08 11.28 -0.62
CA VAL A 120 0.97 10.04 0.16
C VAL A 120 1.69 10.09 1.53
N GLY A 121 2.16 11.26 1.93
CA GLY A 121 2.89 11.43 3.20
C GLY A 121 4.24 10.70 3.20
N ASN A 122 4.64 10.24 4.40
CA ASN A 122 5.93 9.57 4.62
C ASN A 122 5.90 8.08 4.25
N ALA A 123 5.28 7.71 3.13
CA ALA A 123 5.37 6.35 2.60
C ALA A 123 6.74 6.17 1.91
N TYR A 124 7.81 6.01 2.71
CA TYR A 124 9.20 6.01 2.22
C TYR A 124 9.47 5.00 1.11
N PHE A 125 8.82 3.87 1.12
CA PHE A 125 8.92 2.89 0.03
C PHE A 125 8.42 3.42 -1.34
N ARG A 126 7.59 4.51 -1.34
CA ARG A 126 7.09 5.19 -2.55
C ARG A 126 7.83 6.49 -2.86
N THR A 127 8.15 7.26 -1.81
CA THR A 127 8.72 8.60 -1.96
C THR A 127 10.25 8.58 -2.07
N GLY A 128 10.85 7.41 -1.91
CA GLY A 128 12.28 7.25 -1.73
C GLY A 128 12.68 7.55 -0.29
N GLY A 129 13.66 6.83 0.22
CA GLY A 129 14.13 6.96 1.59
C GLY A 129 15.60 6.62 1.70
N LYS A 130 16.13 6.82 2.91
CA LYS A 130 17.42 6.29 3.33
C LYS A 130 17.20 4.96 4.03
N SER A 131 18.21 4.12 4.07
CA SER A 131 18.21 2.90 4.89
C SER A 131 17.82 3.22 6.32
N GLY A 132 16.94 2.42 6.92
CA GLY A 132 16.53 2.61 8.30
C GLY A 132 15.19 1.98 8.66
N TYR A 133 14.82 2.15 9.93
CA TYR A 133 13.57 1.63 10.46
C TYR A 133 12.37 2.45 9.98
N VAL A 134 11.32 1.73 9.58
CA VAL A 134 10.09 2.31 9.05
C VAL A 134 8.87 1.57 9.63
N ASP A 135 7.68 2.10 9.39
CA ASP A 135 6.42 1.46 9.76
C ASP A 135 5.89 0.48 8.71
N THR A 136 6.38 0.56 7.48
CA THR A 136 5.95 -0.32 6.38
C THR A 136 6.95 -0.28 5.21
N VAL A 137 7.01 -1.39 4.49
CA VAL A 137 7.77 -1.54 3.24
C VAL A 137 6.88 -2.13 2.14
N ALA A 138 7.33 -2.08 0.91
CA ALA A 138 6.71 -2.80 -0.20
C ALA A 138 7.37 -4.16 -0.39
N PHE A 139 6.57 -5.18 -0.74
CA PHE A 139 7.07 -6.53 -1.06
C PHE A 139 8.04 -7.09 -0.02
N GLY A 140 7.58 -7.08 1.25
CA GLY A 140 8.41 -7.44 2.39
C GLY A 140 8.89 -8.89 2.38
N ALA A 141 10.13 -9.07 2.84
CA ALA A 141 10.73 -10.34 3.20
C ALA A 141 10.64 -10.52 4.72
N TYR A 142 9.95 -11.53 5.15
CA TYR A 142 9.62 -11.78 6.56
C TYR A 142 10.34 -13.05 7.05
N ARG A 143 10.93 -12.99 8.24
CA ARG A 143 11.43 -14.18 8.91
C ARG A 143 10.27 -15.11 9.27
N ARG A 144 10.48 -16.43 9.24
CA ARG A 144 9.50 -17.44 9.70
C ARG A 144 8.99 -17.14 11.11
N GLU A 145 9.89 -16.81 12.03
CA GLU A 145 9.57 -16.51 13.42
C GLU A 145 8.55 -15.38 13.61
N VAL A 146 8.47 -14.44 12.66
CA VAL A 146 7.44 -13.39 12.66
C VAL A 146 6.05 -13.99 12.54
N PHE A 147 5.86 -14.96 11.65
CA PHE A 147 4.57 -15.65 11.50
C PHE A 147 4.27 -16.57 12.68
N GLU A 148 5.28 -17.19 13.26
CA GLU A 148 5.14 -18.04 14.44
C GLU A 148 4.69 -17.23 15.68
N GLN A 149 5.23 -16.03 15.87
CA GLN A 149 4.92 -15.17 17.03
C GLN A 149 3.71 -14.25 16.80
N CYS A 150 3.60 -13.64 15.61
CA CYS A 150 2.54 -12.68 15.31
C CYS A 150 1.31 -13.33 14.67
N GLY A 151 1.40 -14.60 14.21
CA GLY A 151 0.37 -15.25 13.39
C GLY A 151 0.42 -14.76 11.94
N PHE A 152 -0.53 -15.23 11.14
CA PHE A 152 -0.64 -14.95 9.72
C PHE A 152 -1.43 -13.67 9.43
N PHE A 153 -1.61 -13.32 8.14
CA PHE A 153 -2.42 -12.19 7.73
C PHE A 153 -3.88 -12.37 8.12
N ASP A 154 -4.53 -11.26 8.47
CA ASP A 154 -5.94 -11.27 8.83
C ASP A 154 -6.84 -11.43 7.60
N GLU A 155 -7.53 -12.55 7.50
CA GLU A 155 -8.37 -12.93 6.37
C GLU A 155 -9.66 -12.10 6.25
N GLU A 156 -10.06 -11.36 7.28
CA GLU A 156 -11.16 -10.42 7.22
C GLU A 156 -10.81 -9.12 6.47
N LEU A 157 -9.49 -8.84 6.29
CA LEU A 157 -8.98 -7.60 5.69
C LEU A 157 -8.77 -7.75 4.19
N ILE A 158 -9.72 -7.30 3.38
CA ILE A 158 -9.58 -7.28 1.92
C ILE A 158 -8.58 -6.21 1.44
N ARG A 159 -8.35 -5.18 2.26
CA ARG A 159 -7.35 -4.13 2.08
C ARG A 159 -6.67 -3.83 3.40
N ASN A 160 -5.47 -3.25 3.32
CA ASN A 160 -4.64 -2.89 4.48
C ASN A 160 -4.23 -4.10 5.35
N GLN A 161 -4.23 -5.31 4.78
CA GLN A 161 -3.74 -6.51 5.47
C GLN A 161 -2.24 -6.42 5.79
N ASP A 162 -1.47 -5.79 4.91
CA ASP A 162 -0.04 -5.49 5.11
C ASP A 162 0.18 -4.45 6.21
N ASP A 163 -0.60 -3.38 6.20
CA ASP A 163 -0.54 -2.31 7.19
C ASP A 163 -0.95 -2.80 8.60
N GLU A 164 -1.95 -3.67 8.68
CA GLU A 164 -2.36 -4.34 9.91
C GLU A 164 -1.26 -5.27 10.43
N PHE A 165 -0.70 -6.11 9.54
CA PHE A 165 0.33 -7.05 9.91
C PHE A 165 1.61 -6.36 10.37
N ASN A 166 2.03 -5.30 9.70
CA ASN A 166 3.17 -4.49 10.09
C ASN A 166 2.98 -3.84 11.46
N TYR A 167 1.76 -3.42 11.80
CA TYR A 167 1.44 -2.95 13.15
C TYR A 167 1.60 -4.06 14.19
N ARG A 168 1.08 -5.29 13.94
CA ARG A 168 1.27 -6.44 14.84
C ARG A 168 2.74 -6.82 15.01
N ILE A 169 3.51 -6.85 13.96
CA ILE A 169 4.96 -7.09 13.99
C ILE A 169 5.65 -6.13 14.95
N SER A 170 5.33 -4.83 14.84
CA SER A 170 5.89 -3.80 15.71
C SER A 170 5.46 -3.97 17.17
N GLN A 171 4.21 -4.43 17.43
CA GLN A 171 3.73 -4.69 18.80
C GLN A 171 4.42 -5.89 19.45
N HIS A 172 4.92 -6.84 18.66
CA HIS A 172 5.70 -7.99 19.15
C HIS A 172 7.20 -7.69 19.26
N GLY A 173 7.60 -6.43 19.06
CA GLY A 173 8.99 -5.98 19.25
C GLY A 173 9.90 -6.14 18.03
N PHE A 174 9.45 -6.75 16.95
CA PHE A 174 10.20 -6.79 15.71
C PHE A 174 10.27 -5.42 15.04
N LYS A 175 11.36 -5.19 14.31
CA LYS A 175 11.56 -3.99 13.51
C LYS A 175 11.26 -4.27 12.03
N ILE A 176 10.84 -3.22 11.32
CA ILE A 176 10.69 -3.22 9.87
C ILE A 176 11.78 -2.31 9.30
N TYR A 177 12.53 -2.79 8.32
CA TYR A 177 13.67 -2.08 7.77
C TYR A 177 13.50 -1.81 6.28
N LEU A 178 13.69 -0.56 5.89
CA LEU A 178 13.75 -0.13 4.50
C LEU A 178 15.20 -0.06 4.04
N GLU A 179 15.51 -0.71 2.92
CA GLU A 179 16.81 -0.64 2.26
C GLU A 179 16.64 -0.24 0.79
N PRO A 180 17.14 0.94 0.37
CA PRO A 180 16.96 1.42 -0.99
C PRO A 180 17.65 0.60 -2.09
N SER A 181 18.60 -0.28 -1.75
CA SER A 181 19.17 -1.23 -2.72
C SER A 181 18.19 -2.32 -3.11
N ILE A 182 17.21 -2.64 -2.26
CA ILE A 182 16.11 -3.55 -2.58
C ILE A 182 15.13 -2.82 -3.50
N ARG A 183 15.13 -3.16 -4.79
CA ARG A 183 14.37 -2.45 -5.82
C ARG A 183 13.34 -3.31 -6.48
N SER A 184 12.19 -2.70 -6.74
CA SER A 184 11.11 -3.34 -7.50
C SER A 184 10.37 -2.30 -8.34
N ASN A 185 9.78 -2.77 -9.44
CA ASN A 185 8.97 -1.97 -10.35
C ASN A 185 7.49 -2.27 -10.09
N TYR A 186 6.68 -1.24 -9.98
CA TYR A 186 5.24 -1.33 -9.77
C TYR A 186 4.47 -0.66 -10.90
N PHE A 187 3.66 -1.42 -11.62
CA PHE A 187 2.87 -0.91 -12.74
C PHE A 187 1.65 -0.15 -12.27
N VAL A 188 1.65 1.17 -12.50
CA VAL A 188 0.61 2.08 -12.05
C VAL A 188 -0.57 2.10 -13.01
N ARG A 189 -1.76 1.98 -12.46
CA ARG A 189 -3.00 2.02 -13.26
C ARG A 189 -3.33 3.44 -13.73
N GLY A 190 -3.53 3.60 -15.04
CA GLY A 190 -3.83 4.89 -15.66
C GLY A 190 -5.32 5.27 -15.62
N SER A 191 -5.93 5.41 -14.42
CA SER A 191 -7.33 5.84 -14.31
C SER A 191 -7.60 6.59 -13.00
N PHE A 192 -8.12 7.80 -13.09
CA PHE A 192 -8.56 8.58 -11.92
C PHE A 192 -9.67 7.89 -11.11
N THR A 193 -10.57 7.21 -11.79
CA THR A 193 -11.65 6.46 -11.12
C THR A 193 -11.09 5.28 -10.31
N LYS A 194 -10.11 4.55 -10.87
CA LYS A 194 -9.45 3.45 -10.15
C LYS A 194 -8.62 3.99 -8.99
N LEU A 195 -7.92 5.13 -9.18
CA LEU A 195 -7.19 5.81 -8.11
C LEU A 195 -8.12 6.21 -6.96
N TYR A 196 -9.25 6.88 -7.27
CA TYR A 196 -10.26 7.26 -6.27
C TYR A 196 -10.77 6.05 -5.49
N LYS A 197 -11.19 4.97 -6.19
CA LYS A 197 -11.69 3.75 -5.56
C LYS A 197 -10.65 3.12 -4.64
N GLN A 198 -9.40 3.04 -5.08
CA GLN A 198 -8.30 2.45 -4.31
C GLN A 198 -8.06 3.21 -3.00
N TYR A 199 -7.91 4.53 -3.06
CA TYR A 199 -7.63 5.34 -1.87
C TYR A 199 -8.84 5.48 -0.95
N PHE A 200 -10.06 5.48 -1.51
CA PHE A 200 -11.29 5.40 -0.72
C PHE A 200 -11.34 4.09 0.09
N GLN A 201 -11.00 2.96 -0.54
CA GLN A 201 -10.92 1.67 0.15
C GLN A 201 -9.83 1.68 1.23
N TYR A 202 -8.66 2.25 0.95
CA TYR A 202 -7.60 2.36 1.96
C TYR A 202 -8.07 3.14 3.20
N GLY A 203 -8.72 4.28 3.01
CA GLY A 203 -9.30 5.05 4.12
C GLY A 203 -10.36 4.25 4.89
N TYR A 204 -11.30 3.62 4.21
CA TYR A 204 -12.37 2.85 4.83
C TYR A 204 -11.83 1.66 5.66
N TRP A 205 -10.96 0.85 5.06
CA TRP A 205 -10.39 -0.33 5.72
C TRP A 205 -9.42 0.03 6.85
N LYS A 206 -8.80 1.21 6.81
CA LYS A 206 -7.97 1.70 7.91
C LYS A 206 -8.77 1.89 9.21
N VAL A 207 -10.01 2.33 9.11
CA VAL A 207 -10.90 2.43 10.28
C VAL A 207 -11.20 1.05 10.86
N PHE A 208 -11.36 0.03 10.00
CA PHE A 208 -11.55 -1.34 10.46
C PHE A 208 -10.32 -1.88 11.20
N VAL A 209 -9.11 -1.65 10.68
CA VAL A 209 -7.85 -1.98 11.37
C VAL A 209 -7.78 -1.29 12.73
N ASN A 210 -8.03 0.02 12.79
CA ASN A 210 -8.01 0.78 14.05
C ASN A 210 -9.04 0.26 15.06
N LYS A 211 -10.24 -0.11 14.60
CA LYS A 211 -11.27 -0.70 15.45
C LYS A 211 -10.85 -2.05 16.02
N LYS A 212 -10.24 -2.89 15.18
CA LYS A 212 -9.79 -4.23 15.57
C LYS A 212 -8.71 -4.18 16.65
N HIS A 213 -7.74 -3.27 16.51
CA HIS A 213 -6.66 -3.06 17.47
C HIS A 213 -7.02 -2.10 18.63
N ARG A 214 -8.20 -1.49 18.61
CA ARG A 214 -8.62 -0.45 19.59
C ARG A 214 -7.59 0.67 19.73
N ALA A 215 -6.87 0.98 18.66
CA ALA A 215 -5.80 1.96 18.63
C ALA A 215 -5.75 2.68 17.27
N ILE A 216 -5.23 3.90 17.27
CA ILE A 216 -4.87 4.60 16.02
C ILE A 216 -3.49 4.07 15.60
N THR A 217 -3.47 3.15 14.65
CA THR A 217 -2.25 2.45 14.25
C THR A 217 -1.24 3.32 13.51
N SER A 218 -1.66 4.50 12.99
CA SER A 218 -0.76 5.48 12.38
C SER A 218 -1.36 6.88 12.41
N LEU A 219 -0.71 7.84 13.08
CA LEU A 219 -1.20 9.21 13.21
C LEU A 219 -1.23 9.99 11.89
N ARG A 220 -0.26 9.74 10.99
CA ARG A 220 -0.21 10.43 9.69
C ARG A 220 -1.45 10.20 8.84
N GLN A 221 -2.13 9.07 9.05
CA GLN A 221 -3.31 8.69 8.28
C GLN A 221 -4.58 9.42 8.73
N LEU A 222 -4.51 10.22 9.82
CA LEU A 222 -5.59 11.09 10.26
C LEU A 222 -5.65 12.41 9.48
N ALA A 223 -4.56 12.82 8.83
CA ALA A 223 -4.52 14.10 8.11
C ALA A 223 -5.60 14.22 7.01
N PRO A 224 -5.80 13.26 6.09
CA PRO A 224 -6.83 13.37 5.07
C PRO A 224 -8.27 13.36 5.62
N PRO A 225 -8.67 12.51 6.58
CA PRO A 225 -10.03 12.57 7.13
C PRO A 225 -10.29 13.84 7.94
N LEU A 226 -9.33 14.37 8.69
CA LEU A 226 -9.46 15.65 9.38
C LEU A 226 -9.59 16.81 8.38
N TRP A 227 -8.81 16.77 7.31
CA TRP A 227 -8.94 17.73 6.20
C TRP A 227 -10.32 17.67 5.55
N MET A 228 -10.83 16.47 5.25
CA MET A 228 -12.17 16.33 4.67
C MET A 228 -13.28 16.75 5.63
N LEU A 229 -13.14 16.46 6.91
CA LEU A 229 -14.08 16.94 7.95
C LEU A 229 -14.08 18.47 7.98
N PHE A 230 -12.90 19.09 7.94
CA PHE A 230 -12.76 20.54 7.86
C PHE A 230 -13.40 21.10 6.58
N VAL A 231 -13.19 20.51 5.41
CA VAL A 231 -13.80 20.93 4.15
C VAL A 231 -15.33 20.84 4.21
N ILE A 232 -15.87 19.76 4.80
CA ILE A 232 -17.32 19.52 4.86
C ILE A 232 -18.02 20.41 5.89
N LEU A 233 -17.40 20.67 7.05
CA LEU A 233 -18.04 21.34 8.16
C LEU A 233 -17.54 22.77 8.39
N GLY A 234 -16.36 23.12 7.89
CA GLY A 234 -15.72 24.41 8.22
C GLY A 234 -16.51 25.65 7.77
N TRP A 235 -17.34 25.51 6.72
CA TRP A 235 -18.21 26.60 6.26
C TRP A 235 -19.27 26.99 7.33
N VAL A 236 -19.60 26.11 8.26
CA VAL A 236 -20.50 26.44 9.39
C VAL A 236 -19.94 27.58 10.23
N GLY A 237 -18.63 27.76 10.23
CA GLY A 237 -17.95 28.86 10.91
C GLY A 237 -18.47 30.26 10.53
N PHE A 238 -18.97 30.43 9.30
CA PHE A 238 -19.57 31.70 8.85
C PHE A 238 -20.81 32.09 9.65
N PHE A 239 -21.57 31.12 10.15
CA PHE A 239 -22.77 31.35 10.96
C PHE A 239 -22.47 31.58 12.43
N ILE A 240 -21.26 31.22 12.87
CA ILE A 240 -20.84 31.38 14.28
C ILE A 240 -20.14 32.74 14.44
N HIS A 241 -19.14 33.04 13.60
CA HIS A 241 -18.40 34.28 13.64
C HIS A 241 -17.68 34.56 12.30
N PRO A 242 -17.70 35.79 11.76
CA PRO A 242 -17.08 36.12 10.47
C PRO A 242 -15.59 35.73 10.38
N TYR A 243 -14.82 35.90 11.45
CA TYR A 243 -13.40 35.49 11.47
C TYR A 243 -13.19 33.98 11.27
N LEU A 244 -14.10 33.14 11.74
CA LEU A 244 -14.05 31.70 11.48
C LEU A 244 -14.29 31.37 10.02
N GLY A 245 -15.22 32.08 9.38
CA GLY A 245 -15.44 31.99 7.95
C GLY A 245 -14.23 32.45 7.11
N TYR A 246 -13.60 33.56 7.50
CA TYR A 246 -12.38 34.01 6.83
C TYR A 246 -11.22 33.04 7.04
N ALA A 247 -11.06 32.48 8.26
CA ALA A 247 -10.07 31.46 8.52
C ALA A 247 -10.28 30.18 7.68
N TYR A 248 -11.55 29.77 7.50
CA TYR A 248 -11.90 28.65 6.62
C TYR A 248 -11.45 28.90 5.18
N ILE A 249 -11.80 30.06 4.59
CA ILE A 249 -11.36 30.43 3.23
C ILE A 249 -9.83 30.50 3.17
N GLY A 250 -9.19 31.12 4.16
CA GLY A 250 -7.74 31.26 4.22
C GLY A 250 -7.02 29.90 4.20
N LEU A 251 -7.48 28.92 4.98
CA LEU A 251 -6.92 27.57 5.02
C LEU A 251 -7.18 26.79 3.71
N LEU A 252 -8.36 26.92 3.10
CA LEU A 252 -8.62 26.33 1.78
C LEU A 252 -7.70 26.92 0.71
N THR A 253 -7.54 28.25 0.70
CA THR A 253 -6.67 28.94 -0.25
C THR A 253 -5.20 28.53 -0.04
N LEU A 254 -4.76 28.42 1.20
CA LEU A 254 -3.42 27.95 1.56
C LEU A 254 -3.18 26.52 1.06
N TYR A 255 -4.12 25.60 1.32
CA TYR A 255 -4.02 24.23 0.82
C TYR A 255 -3.91 24.19 -0.70
N LEU A 256 -4.79 24.88 -1.42
CA LEU A 256 -4.76 24.92 -2.89
C LEU A 256 -3.48 25.57 -3.41
N GLY A 257 -2.98 26.61 -2.72
CA GLY A 257 -1.70 27.26 -3.02
C GLY A 257 -0.51 26.31 -2.89
N ILE A 258 -0.44 25.55 -1.78
CA ILE A 258 0.61 24.55 -1.58
C ILE A 258 0.48 23.42 -2.62
N ALA A 259 -0.72 22.89 -2.83
CA ALA A 259 -0.97 21.84 -3.82
C ALA A 259 -0.55 22.28 -5.24
N LYS A 260 -0.92 23.52 -5.63
CA LYS A 260 -0.54 24.11 -6.91
C LYS A 260 0.97 24.30 -7.02
N TRP A 261 1.63 24.77 -5.96
CA TRP A 261 3.08 24.96 -5.94
C TRP A 261 3.84 23.65 -6.07
N VAL A 262 3.41 22.61 -5.32
CA VAL A 262 4.00 21.26 -5.43
C VAL A 262 3.78 20.67 -6.82
N ALA A 263 2.56 20.78 -7.37
CA ALA A 263 2.23 20.33 -8.71
C ALA A 263 3.06 21.06 -9.79
N TYR A 264 3.23 22.37 -9.65
CA TYR A 264 4.04 23.21 -10.55
C TYR A 264 5.51 22.76 -10.55
N ARG A 265 6.12 22.56 -9.39
CA ARG A 265 7.49 22.07 -9.28
C ARG A 265 7.65 20.67 -9.85
N SER A 266 6.74 19.76 -9.51
CA SER A 266 6.79 18.36 -9.95
C SER A 266 6.55 18.21 -11.47
N SER A 267 5.74 19.10 -12.07
CA SER A 267 5.48 19.13 -13.51
C SER A 267 6.62 19.70 -14.36
N ARG A 268 7.73 20.13 -13.75
CA ARG A 268 8.80 20.87 -14.43
C ARG A 268 8.26 22.03 -15.27
N PHE A 269 7.29 22.77 -14.72
CA PHE A 269 6.65 23.95 -15.30
C PHE A 269 5.70 23.71 -16.49
N HIS A 270 5.35 22.44 -16.79
CA HIS A 270 4.36 22.14 -17.82
C HIS A 270 2.93 22.31 -17.30
N PHE A 271 2.22 23.32 -17.80
CA PHE A 271 0.90 23.73 -17.27
C PHE A 271 -0.15 22.61 -17.30
N LYS A 272 -0.28 21.88 -18.41
CA LYS A 272 -1.27 20.78 -18.54
C LYS A 272 -0.98 19.66 -17.52
N LEU A 273 0.29 19.31 -17.35
CA LEU A 273 0.73 18.32 -16.38
C LEU A 273 0.47 18.77 -14.94
N MET A 274 0.75 20.05 -14.64
CA MET A 274 0.46 20.66 -13.35
C MET A 274 -1.02 20.54 -12.98
N LEU A 275 -1.95 20.83 -13.89
CA LEU A 275 -3.39 20.71 -13.63
C LEU A 275 -3.81 19.27 -13.33
N LYS A 276 -3.28 18.31 -14.09
CA LYS A 276 -3.54 16.89 -13.85
C LYS A 276 -2.98 16.42 -12.50
N LEU A 277 -1.78 16.87 -12.13
CA LEU A 277 -1.17 16.57 -10.81
C LEU A 277 -1.98 17.18 -9.66
N LEU A 278 -2.38 18.44 -9.80
CA LEU A 278 -3.25 19.09 -8.81
C LEU A 278 -4.54 18.29 -8.59
N TRP A 279 -5.16 17.84 -9.69
CA TRP A 279 -6.34 16.97 -9.60
C TRP A 279 -6.05 15.63 -8.92
N CYS A 280 -4.90 15.00 -9.20
CA CYS A 280 -4.47 13.78 -8.50
C CYS A 280 -4.36 14.00 -7.00
N TYR A 281 -3.74 15.09 -6.54
CA TYR A 281 -3.62 15.37 -5.11
C TYR A 281 -5.00 15.55 -4.46
N CYS A 282 -5.91 16.26 -5.12
CA CYS A 282 -7.29 16.38 -4.64
C CYS A 282 -7.97 15.01 -4.53
N ILE A 283 -7.81 14.13 -5.55
CA ILE A 283 -8.36 12.79 -5.52
C ILE A 283 -7.78 11.97 -4.36
N LEU A 284 -6.45 11.97 -4.17
CA LEU A 284 -5.78 11.19 -3.12
C LEU A 284 -6.30 11.58 -1.73
N HIS A 285 -6.32 12.87 -1.43
CA HIS A 285 -6.74 13.35 -0.11
C HIS A 285 -8.25 13.22 0.11
N ALA A 286 -9.07 13.57 -0.89
CA ALA A 286 -10.51 13.50 -0.76
C ALA A 286 -11.00 12.04 -0.67
N SER A 287 -10.50 11.16 -1.54
CA SER A 287 -10.97 9.76 -1.55
C SER A 287 -10.60 9.03 -0.27
N TYR A 288 -9.34 9.19 0.21
CA TYR A 288 -8.92 8.58 1.46
C TYR A 288 -9.71 9.14 2.65
N GLY A 289 -9.83 10.47 2.74
CA GLY A 289 -10.56 11.14 3.82
C GLY A 289 -12.04 10.74 3.86
N LEU A 290 -12.72 10.76 2.72
CA LEU A 290 -14.13 10.34 2.61
C LEU A 290 -14.31 8.85 2.93
N GLY A 291 -13.39 8.00 2.46
CA GLY A 291 -13.39 6.58 2.80
C GLY A 291 -13.28 6.35 4.31
N TYR A 292 -12.37 7.08 4.96
CA TYR A 292 -12.18 7.01 6.40
C TYR A 292 -13.40 7.49 7.17
N LEU A 293 -13.99 8.64 6.81
CA LEU A 293 -15.21 9.17 7.43
C LEU A 293 -16.39 8.21 7.25
N LYS A 294 -16.54 7.60 6.05
CA LYS A 294 -17.54 6.55 5.83
C LYS A 294 -17.25 5.33 6.71
N GLY A 295 -15.99 4.96 6.89
CA GLY A 295 -15.59 3.87 7.79
C GLY A 295 -16.00 4.15 9.23
N ILE A 296 -15.77 5.37 9.74
CA ILE A 296 -16.23 5.78 11.09
C ILE A 296 -17.75 5.65 11.19
N LEU A 297 -18.50 6.26 10.26
CA LEU A 297 -19.96 6.20 10.26
C LEU A 297 -20.46 4.75 10.24
N HIS A 298 -19.90 3.93 9.37
CA HIS A 298 -20.37 2.57 9.13
C HIS A 298 -20.04 1.62 10.29
N LEU A 299 -18.80 1.68 10.81
CA LEU A 299 -18.28 0.70 11.76
C LEU A 299 -18.52 1.10 13.22
N TYR A 300 -18.54 2.40 13.54
CA TYR A 300 -18.71 2.87 14.91
C TYR A 300 -20.12 3.39 15.19
N VAL A 301 -20.72 4.18 14.29
CA VAL A 301 -22.05 4.76 14.48
C VAL A 301 -23.15 3.76 14.15
N LEU A 302 -23.08 3.14 12.96
CA LEU A 302 -24.09 2.19 12.51
C LEU A 302 -23.82 0.75 12.96
N SER A 303 -22.67 0.48 13.56
CA SER A 303 -22.22 -0.84 14.05
C SER A 303 -22.36 -1.97 13.00
N ARG A 304 -22.20 -1.64 11.72
CA ARG A 304 -22.30 -2.60 10.60
C ARG A 304 -20.97 -3.28 10.35
N LYS A 305 -20.99 -4.51 9.83
CA LYS A 305 -19.80 -5.18 9.29
C LYS A 305 -19.38 -4.54 7.95
N PRO A 306 -18.12 -4.67 7.52
CA PRO A 306 -17.67 -4.21 6.22
C PRO A 306 -18.55 -4.78 5.11
N SER A 307 -19.00 -3.93 4.17
CA SER A 307 -19.91 -4.36 3.10
C SER A 307 -19.14 -4.97 1.92
N ASN A 308 -19.78 -5.91 1.20
CA ASN A 308 -19.24 -6.51 -0.02
C ASN A 308 -18.91 -5.46 -1.11
N SER A 309 -19.64 -4.34 -1.16
CA SER A 309 -19.34 -3.24 -2.10
C SER A 309 -18.01 -2.51 -1.76
N SER A 310 -17.63 -2.51 -0.47
CA SER A 310 -16.32 -2.01 -0.02
C SER A 310 -15.20 -3.03 -0.21
N ALA A 311 -15.57 -4.26 -0.54
CA ALA A 311 -14.72 -5.41 -0.75
C ALA A 311 -14.38 -5.66 -2.24
N ALA A 312 -15.14 -5.06 -3.18
CA ALA A 312 -14.92 -5.28 -4.61
C ALA A 312 -13.48 -4.90 -5.00
N LEU A 313 -12.73 -5.89 -5.47
CA LEU A 313 -11.36 -5.68 -5.93
C LEU A 313 -11.38 -4.69 -7.10
N THR A 314 -10.53 -3.68 -7.04
CA THR A 314 -10.22 -2.82 -8.19
C THR A 314 -9.28 -3.59 -9.10
N ARG A 315 -9.83 -4.49 -9.95
CA ARG A 315 -9.10 -5.15 -11.02
C ARG A 315 -8.88 -4.22 -12.21
#